data_f9f48e1b4f4d07a09783d5d4fb492ac1
#
_entry.id   f9f48e1b4f4d07a09783d5d4fb492ac1
#
_cell.length_a   1.000
_cell.length_b   1.000
_cell.length_c   1.000
_cell.angle_alpha   90.00
_cell.angle_beta   90.00
_cell.angle_gamma   90.00
#
_symmetry.space_group_name_H-M   'P 1'
#
loop_
_entity.id
_entity.type
_entity.pdbx_description
1 polymer ?
#
loop_
_entity_poly.entity_id
_entity_poly.type
_entity_poly.pdbx_seq_one_letter_code
_entity_poly.pdbx_strand_id
1 'polypeptide(L)'
;RQMCIRDSYYSEDGVLLREVPDRDGNDDHGDMLPQELSKAISDFIARKYPGARIVDAEREKGNTEVDIIFAGKALEVCFGTGDAWLWTKTGVRLSEVPDVVRRTLQSSQYGTWGIDDVDLYESPDRVWYAIEVEDPQSEREATVRILEDGTLL
;
A
#
# COMPACT_ATOMS: atom_id res chain seq x y z
N ARG A 1 4.33 -7.58 7.01
CA ARG A 1 3.94 -7.57 7.34
C ARG A 1 3.21 -7.99 7.54
N GLN A 2 3.30 -7.85 7.42
CA GLN A 2 2.75 -8.17 7.74
C GLN A 2 1.82 -8.27 7.88
N MET A 3 1.52 -8.23 7.73
CA MET A 3 0.69 -8.18 7.99
C MET A 3 0.15 -8.77 8.43
N CYS A 4 0.16 -8.92 8.52
CA CYS A 4 -0.25 -9.33 9.00
C CYS A 4 -0.66 -9.77 9.68
N ILE A 5 -0.83 -9.78 9.90
CA ILE A 5 -1.03 -10.13 10.76
C ILE A 5 -2.09 -10.49 11.28
N ARG A 6 -2.63 -10.23 11.41
CA ARG A 6 -3.73 -10.34 11.88
C ARG A 6 -4.55 -11.07 11.05
N ASP A 7 -4.22 -11.82 10.34
CA ASP A 7 -5.02 -12.50 9.52
C ASP A 7 -5.99 -13.28 10.26
N SER A 8 -5.83 -13.59 11.35
CA SER A 8 -6.84 -14.36 12.02
C SER A 8 -8.10 -13.61 12.13
N TYR A 9 -8.12 -12.36 11.83
CA TYR A 9 -9.34 -11.64 11.98
C TYR A 9 -10.20 -11.64 10.75
N TYR A 10 -9.87 -12.33 9.68
CA TYR A 10 -10.65 -12.28 8.47
C TYR A 10 -11.32 -13.61 8.21
N SER A 11 -12.54 -13.57 7.75
CA SER A 11 -13.23 -14.78 7.34
C SER A 11 -12.71 -15.13 5.97
N GLU A 12 -13.20 -16.27 5.48
CA GLU A 12 -12.76 -16.65 4.23
C GLU A 12 -13.21 -15.78 3.19
N ASP A 13 -14.27 -15.04 3.37
CA ASP A 13 -14.71 -14.12 2.37
C ASP A 13 -13.93 -12.86 2.49
N GLY A 14 -12.96 -12.71 3.33
CA GLY A 14 -12.23 -11.47 3.46
C GLY A 14 -12.92 -10.44 4.29
N VAL A 15 -13.97 -10.80 5.00
CA VAL A 15 -14.67 -9.85 5.84
C VAL A 15 -13.99 -9.81 7.18
N LEU A 16 -13.76 -8.61 7.72
CA LEU A 16 -13.17 -8.49 9.03
C LEU A 16 -14.14 -9.01 10.06
N LEU A 17 -13.70 -9.96 10.78
CA LEU A 17 -14.55 -10.49 11.79
C LEU A 17 -14.45 -9.68 13.00
N ARG A 18 -14.80 -9.13 13.67
CA ARG A 18 -14.66 -8.34 14.67
C ARG A 18 -14.44 -8.67 15.68
N GLU A 19 -13.97 -8.61 15.96
CA GLU A 19 -13.74 -8.81 16.71
C GLU A 19 -13.42 -8.41 17.44
N VAL A 20 -13.15 -8.13 17.35
CA VAL A 20 -12.81 -7.84 17.96
C VAL A 20 -12.74 -7.36 18.76
N PRO A 21 -12.62 -6.99 19.12
CA PRO A 21 -12.66 -6.42 19.83
C PRO A 21 -12.11 -6.32 20.79
N ASP A 22 -11.67 -6.41 21.04
CA ASP A 22 -11.09 -6.39 21.98
C ASP A 22 -10.41 -5.41 22.07
N ARG A 23 -10.39 -4.76 21.60
CA ARG A 23 -9.84 -3.81 21.63
C ARG A 23 -10.07 -3.24 22.70
N ASP A 24 -10.02 -3.39 23.42
CA ASP A 24 -10.28 -2.85 24.47
C ASP A 24 -9.95 -1.64 24.38
N GLY A 25 -9.89 -1.28 23.70
CA GLY A 25 -9.85 -0.15 23.52
C GLY A 25 -8.81 0.59 23.69
N ASN A 26 -8.28 0.75 23.90
CA ASN A 26 -7.41 1.52 24.15
C ASN A 26 -6.60 1.76 23.15
N ASP A 27 -6.64 1.38 22.31
CA ASP A 27 -5.81 1.51 21.42
C ASP A 27 -5.86 2.63 20.83
N ASP A 28 -5.57 3.45 21.12
CA ASP A 28 -5.59 4.50 20.47
C ASP A 28 -4.70 4.45 19.39
N HIS A 29 -4.26 3.46 18.95
CA HIS A 29 -3.58 3.47 17.85
C HIS A 29 -4.37 3.98 16.82
N GLY A 30 -5.54 4.24 16.84
CA GLY A 30 -6.24 4.81 15.76
C GLY A 30 -6.82 3.86 14.79
N ASP A 31 -6.89 2.63 15.13
CA ASP A 31 -7.56 1.68 14.27
C ASP A 31 -9.01 2.08 14.16
N MET A 32 -9.59 1.97 13.00
CA MET A 32 -10.96 2.33 12.74
C MET A 32 -11.71 1.16 12.20
N LEU A 33 -12.99 1.09 12.51
CA LEU A 33 -13.84 0.12 11.87
C LEU A 33 -14.24 0.66 10.51
N PRO A 34 -14.49 -0.22 9.56
CA PRO A 34 -14.85 0.28 8.21
C PRO A 34 -16.02 1.23 8.22
N GLN A 35 -16.99 1.04 9.13
CA GLN A 35 -18.13 1.93 9.13
C GLN A 35 -17.80 3.29 9.73
N GLU A 36 -16.60 3.48 10.27
CA GLU A 36 -16.24 4.78 10.80
C GLU A 36 -15.56 5.65 9.75
N LEU A 37 -15.38 5.15 8.55
CA LEU A 37 -14.78 5.94 7.50
C LEU A 37 -15.77 7.02 7.05
N SER A 38 -15.24 8.14 6.64
CA SER A 38 -16.10 9.20 6.13
C SER A 38 -16.77 8.76 4.84
N LYS A 39 -17.88 9.39 4.54
CA LYS A 39 -18.57 9.10 3.31
C LYS A 39 -17.70 9.43 2.12
N ALA A 40 -16.91 10.48 2.20
CA ALA A 40 -16.05 10.87 1.08
C ALA A 40 -15.05 9.78 0.76
N ILE A 41 -14.45 9.17 1.78
CA ILE A 41 -13.47 8.12 1.57
C ILE A 41 -14.18 6.87 1.03
N SER A 42 -15.30 6.50 1.62
CA SER A 42 -16.03 5.32 1.15
C SER A 42 -16.48 5.47 -0.29
N ASP A 43 -16.97 6.66 -0.64
CA ASP A 43 -17.42 6.91 -2.00
C ASP A 43 -16.24 6.88 -2.97
N PHE A 44 -15.10 7.42 -2.57
CA PHE A 44 -13.93 7.41 -3.43
C PHE A 44 -13.52 5.97 -3.74
N ILE A 45 -13.46 5.13 -2.72
CA ILE A 45 -13.04 3.76 -2.91
C ILE A 45 -14.05 3.02 -3.79
N ALA A 46 -15.34 3.23 -3.56
CA ALA A 46 -16.36 2.56 -4.36
C ALA A 46 -16.29 2.99 -5.82
N ARG A 47 -15.91 4.24 -6.06
CA ARG A 47 -15.87 4.75 -7.41
C ARG A 47 -14.60 4.32 -8.12
N LYS A 48 -13.46 4.38 -7.46
CA LYS A 48 -12.20 4.08 -8.09
C LYS A 48 -11.91 2.57 -8.12
N TYR A 49 -12.37 1.86 -7.12
CA TYR A 49 -12.13 0.42 -7.01
C TYR A 49 -13.45 -0.31 -6.81
N PRO A 50 -14.27 -0.36 -7.85
CA PRO A 50 -15.59 -0.96 -7.70
C PRO A 50 -15.51 -2.43 -7.31
N GLY A 51 -16.26 -2.79 -6.30
CA GLY A 51 -16.24 -4.16 -5.82
C GLY A 51 -15.16 -4.44 -4.79
N ALA A 52 -14.36 -3.45 -4.43
CA ALA A 52 -13.32 -3.66 -3.42
C ALA A 52 -13.93 -3.90 -2.06
N ARG A 53 -13.23 -4.67 -1.24
CA ARG A 53 -13.64 -4.88 0.14
C ARG A 53 -12.68 -4.15 1.03
N ILE A 54 -13.20 -3.41 1.99
CA ILE A 54 -12.37 -2.71 2.96
C ILE A 54 -12.11 -3.67 4.10
N VAL A 55 -10.85 -3.98 4.36
CA VAL A 55 -10.52 -4.95 5.38
C VAL A 55 -9.93 -4.31 6.62
N ASP A 56 -9.44 -3.09 6.53
CA ASP A 56 -8.87 -2.43 7.70
C ASP A 56 -8.77 -0.94 7.41
N ALA A 57 -8.73 -0.15 8.45
CA ALA A 57 -8.56 1.29 8.31
C ALA A 57 -7.86 1.81 9.55
N GLU A 58 -6.96 2.77 9.35
CA GLU A 58 -6.17 3.26 10.44
C GLU A 58 -5.93 4.74 10.26
N ARG A 59 -5.89 5.49 11.34
CA ARG A 59 -5.64 6.92 11.26
C ARG A 59 -4.31 7.20 11.92
N GLU A 60 -3.43 7.90 11.21
CA GLU A 60 -2.15 8.18 11.76
C GLU A 60 -1.69 9.54 11.31
N LYS A 61 -1.35 10.41 12.23
CA LYS A 61 -0.79 11.72 11.91
C LYS A 61 -1.65 12.52 10.95
N GLY A 62 -2.93 12.45 11.13
CA GLY A 62 -3.84 13.22 10.27
C GLY A 62 -4.20 12.55 8.97
N ASN A 63 -3.58 11.43 8.65
CA ASN A 63 -3.91 10.69 7.45
C ASN A 63 -4.75 9.48 7.79
N THR A 64 -5.55 9.04 6.84
CA THR A 64 -6.33 7.81 6.98
C THR A 64 -5.82 6.82 5.96
N GLU A 65 -5.39 5.66 6.41
CA GLU A 65 -4.92 4.61 5.52
C GLU A 65 -5.94 3.49 5.54
N VAL A 66 -6.38 3.05 4.38
CA VAL A 66 -7.42 2.05 4.25
C VAL A 66 -6.86 0.89 3.44
N ASP A 67 -6.93 -0.30 4.02
CA ASP A 67 -6.50 -1.50 3.32
C ASP A 67 -7.71 -2.12 2.66
N ILE A 68 -7.60 -2.41 1.38
CA ILE A 68 -8.70 -3.01 0.64
C ILE A 68 -8.20 -4.20 -0.16
N ILE A 69 -9.12 -5.06 -0.53
CA ILE A 69 -8.83 -6.14 -1.46
C ILE A 69 -9.59 -5.81 -2.74
N PHE A 70 -8.88 -5.67 -3.83
CA PHE A 70 -9.46 -5.30 -5.10
C PHE A 70 -8.85 -6.14 -6.21
N ALA A 71 -9.68 -6.81 -6.97
CA ALA A 71 -9.22 -7.65 -8.08
C ALA A 71 -8.17 -8.66 -7.63
N GLY A 72 -8.35 -9.18 -6.43
CA GLY A 72 -7.44 -10.20 -5.91
C GLY A 72 -6.14 -9.68 -5.34
N LYS A 73 -5.98 -8.36 -5.24
CA LYS A 73 -4.76 -7.79 -4.70
C LYS A 73 -5.05 -6.94 -3.49
N ALA A 74 -4.08 -6.86 -2.60
CA ALA A 74 -4.19 -6.01 -1.42
C ALA A 74 -3.63 -4.64 -1.76
N LEU A 75 -4.44 -3.61 -1.58
CA LEU A 75 -4.04 -2.24 -1.85
C LEU A 75 -4.15 -1.44 -0.58
N GLU A 76 -3.27 -0.45 -0.43
CA GLU A 76 -3.34 0.46 0.69
C GLU A 76 -3.64 1.84 0.12
N VAL A 77 -4.75 2.45 0.52
CA VAL A 77 -5.18 3.73 -0.03
C VAL A 77 -5.06 4.76 1.07
N CYS A 78 -4.34 5.84 0.81
CA CYS A 78 -4.08 6.85 1.81
C CYS A 78 -4.79 8.14 1.49
N PHE A 79 -5.45 8.71 2.50
CA PHE A 79 -6.15 9.97 2.38
C PHE A 79 -5.58 10.95 3.39
N GLY A 80 -5.45 12.19 3.00
CA GLY A 80 -4.91 13.21 3.87
C GLY A 80 -5.99 14.06 4.49
N THR A 81 -5.60 15.24 4.91
CA THR A 81 -6.53 16.19 5.51
C THR A 81 -7.64 16.51 4.52
N GLY A 82 -8.85 16.54 5.01
CA GLY A 82 -10.00 16.79 4.14
C GLY A 82 -10.37 15.60 3.29
N ASP A 83 -9.81 14.42 3.63
CA ASP A 83 -10.11 13.19 2.92
C ASP A 83 -9.67 13.24 1.47
N ALA A 84 -8.63 13.99 1.18
CA ALA A 84 -8.09 14.05 -0.17
C ALA A 84 -7.23 12.81 -0.41
N TRP A 85 -7.41 12.20 -1.56
CA TRP A 85 -6.63 11.01 -1.91
C TRP A 85 -5.19 11.42 -2.15
N LEU A 86 -4.27 10.78 -1.44
CA LEU A 86 -2.86 11.08 -1.57
C LEU A 86 -2.17 10.06 -2.46
N TRP A 87 -2.40 8.78 -2.20
CA TRP A 87 -1.78 7.74 -3.02
C TRP A 87 -2.43 6.39 -2.73
N THR A 88 -2.21 5.47 -3.64
CA THR A 88 -2.57 4.07 -3.47
C THR A 88 -1.31 3.24 -3.72
N LYS A 89 -1.03 2.32 -2.83
CA LYS A 89 0.14 1.47 -2.93
C LYS A 89 -0.31 0.05 -3.21
N THR A 90 0.30 -0.57 -4.20
CA THR A 90 -0.02 -1.94 -4.59
C THR A 90 1.28 -2.72 -4.67
N GLY A 91 1.39 -3.84 -3.98
CA GLY A 91 2.54 -4.71 -4.16
C GLY A 91 2.47 -5.37 -5.53
N VAL A 92 3.58 -5.37 -6.25
CA VAL A 92 3.60 -5.94 -7.58
C VAL A 92 4.82 -6.84 -7.71
N ARG A 93 4.77 -7.74 -8.70
CA ARG A 93 5.91 -8.59 -8.96
C ARG A 93 6.84 -7.89 -9.92
N LEU A 94 8.11 -8.25 -9.87
CA LEU A 94 9.08 -7.66 -10.77
C LEU A 94 8.66 -7.85 -12.22
N SER A 95 8.01 -8.96 -12.54
CA SER A 95 7.57 -9.20 -13.91
C SER A 95 6.49 -8.24 -14.35
N GLU A 96 5.84 -7.57 -13.42
CA GLU A 96 4.81 -6.60 -13.75
C GLU A 96 5.36 -5.19 -13.91
N VAL A 97 6.64 -4.99 -13.65
CA VAL A 97 7.27 -3.68 -13.73
C VAL A 97 7.65 -3.41 -15.18
N PRO A 98 7.36 -2.23 -15.72
CA PRO A 98 7.70 -1.93 -17.11
C PRO A 98 9.19 -2.07 -17.39
N ASP A 99 9.54 -2.45 -18.60
CA ASP A 99 10.92 -2.62 -18.97
C ASP A 99 11.74 -1.35 -18.77
N VAL A 100 11.15 -0.19 -19.04
CA VAL A 100 11.89 1.04 -18.93
C VAL A 100 12.28 1.31 -17.48
N VAL A 101 11.42 0.91 -16.53
CA VAL A 101 11.71 1.08 -15.12
C VAL A 101 12.81 0.12 -14.71
N ARG A 102 12.73 -1.13 -15.17
CA ARG A 102 13.77 -2.11 -14.84
C ARG A 102 15.12 -1.70 -15.41
N ARG A 103 15.13 -1.13 -16.62
CA ARG A 103 16.38 -0.69 -17.22
C ARG A 103 16.99 0.46 -16.43
N THR A 104 16.16 1.37 -15.95
CA THR A 104 16.68 2.46 -15.14
C THR A 104 17.31 1.93 -13.87
N LEU A 105 16.68 0.96 -13.22
CA LEU A 105 17.23 0.38 -12.01
C LEU A 105 18.57 -0.30 -12.33
N GLN A 106 18.63 -1.04 -13.42
CA GLN A 106 19.84 -1.76 -13.77
C GLN A 106 20.99 -0.81 -14.11
N SER A 107 20.68 0.38 -14.60
CA SER A 107 21.70 1.37 -14.93
C SER A 107 22.09 2.22 -13.75
N SER A 108 21.39 2.10 -12.63
CA SER A 108 21.67 2.93 -11.47
C SER A 108 22.77 2.30 -10.63
N GLN A 109 23.17 3.00 -9.59
CA GLN A 109 24.18 2.45 -8.70
C GLN A 109 23.70 1.22 -7.97
N TYR A 110 22.41 0.92 -8.03
CA TYR A 110 21.84 -0.23 -7.35
C TYR A 110 21.60 -1.40 -8.31
N GLY A 111 22.17 -1.33 -9.51
CA GLY A 111 21.86 -2.33 -10.53
C GLY A 111 22.26 -3.75 -10.18
N THR A 112 23.24 -3.91 -9.28
CA THR A 112 23.68 -5.26 -8.88
C THR A 112 23.13 -5.67 -7.52
N TRP A 113 22.33 -4.83 -6.89
CA TRP A 113 21.78 -5.17 -5.59
C TRP A 113 20.58 -6.11 -5.77
N GLY A 114 20.31 -6.88 -4.74
CA GLY A 114 19.13 -7.75 -4.78
C GLY A 114 17.87 -6.96 -4.61
N ILE A 115 16.80 -7.39 -5.24
CA ILE A 115 15.50 -6.74 -5.14
C ILE A 115 14.68 -7.50 -4.12
N ASP A 116 14.28 -6.82 -3.05
CA ASP A 116 13.49 -7.45 -2.03
C ASP A 116 12.01 -7.26 -2.22
N ASP A 117 11.59 -6.10 -2.71
CA ASP A 117 10.17 -5.80 -2.77
C ASP A 117 9.93 -4.71 -3.78
N VAL A 118 8.77 -4.71 -4.40
CA VAL A 118 8.41 -3.68 -5.36
C VAL A 118 6.98 -3.25 -5.08
N ASP A 119 6.78 -1.94 -4.96
CA ASP A 119 5.44 -1.39 -4.78
C ASP A 119 5.17 -0.38 -5.88
N LEU A 120 3.95 -0.40 -6.35
CA LEU A 120 3.48 0.59 -7.32
C LEU A 120 2.70 1.63 -6.54
N TYR A 121 3.07 2.89 -6.70
CA TYR A 121 2.37 4.00 -6.07
C TYR A 121 1.68 4.82 -7.15
N GLU A 122 0.39 5.10 -6.92
CA GLU A 122 -0.37 5.96 -7.79
C GLU A 122 -0.85 7.15 -6.99
N SER A 123 -0.71 8.34 -7.51
CA SER A 123 -1.17 9.55 -6.84
C SER A 123 -1.89 10.41 -7.88
N PRO A 124 -2.52 11.50 -7.46
CA PRO A 124 -3.18 12.37 -8.44
C PRO A 124 -2.22 12.94 -9.48
N ASP A 125 -0.92 13.08 -9.13
CA ASP A 125 0.01 13.73 -10.00
C ASP A 125 0.85 12.79 -10.81
N ARG A 126 1.14 11.62 -10.31
CA ARG A 126 2.08 10.75 -11.01
C ARG A 126 2.01 9.33 -10.49
N VAL A 127 2.69 8.45 -11.20
CA VAL A 127 2.76 7.03 -10.87
C VAL A 127 4.22 6.67 -10.81
N TRP A 128 4.63 5.98 -9.76
CA TRP A 128 6.04 5.58 -9.65
C TRP A 128 6.13 4.22 -8.97
N TYR A 129 7.30 3.61 -9.12
CA TYR A 129 7.60 2.34 -8.47
C TYR A 129 8.62 2.57 -7.37
N ALA A 130 8.38 2.00 -6.22
CA ALA A 130 9.34 2.04 -5.12
C ALA A 130 9.91 0.63 -5.00
N ILE A 131 11.20 0.50 -5.23
CA ILE A 131 11.84 -0.79 -5.27
C ILE A 131 12.82 -0.88 -4.11
N GLU A 132 12.60 -1.85 -3.24
CA GLU A 132 13.51 -2.05 -2.11
C GLU A 132 14.61 -2.97 -2.55
N VAL A 133 15.84 -2.53 -2.36
CA VAL A 133 17.00 -3.29 -2.79
C VAL A 133 17.96 -3.45 -1.63
N GLU A 134 18.75 -4.50 -1.68
CA GLU A 134 19.71 -4.80 -0.62
C GLU A 134 21.04 -5.16 -1.23
N ASP A 135 22.11 -4.57 -0.70
CA ASP A 135 23.46 -4.87 -1.16
C ASP A 135 23.81 -6.28 -0.68
N PRO A 136 24.10 -7.20 -1.59
CA PRO A 136 24.37 -8.58 -1.19
C PRO A 136 25.63 -8.73 -0.32
N GLN A 137 26.49 -7.73 -0.32
CA GLN A 137 27.71 -7.85 0.45
C GLN A 137 27.62 -7.20 1.82
N SER A 138 27.08 -6.00 1.89
CA SER A 138 27.03 -5.26 3.14
C SER A 138 25.69 -5.35 3.82
N GLU A 139 24.66 -5.89 3.12
CA GLU A 139 23.32 -5.98 3.65
C GLU A 139 22.70 -4.61 3.88
N ARG A 140 23.23 -3.56 3.28
CA ARG A 140 22.60 -2.27 3.35
C ARG A 140 21.38 -2.25 2.44
N GLU A 141 20.36 -1.53 2.86
CA GLU A 141 19.12 -1.47 2.13
C GLU A 141 18.87 -0.07 1.63
N ALA A 142 18.17 0.03 0.55
CA ALA A 142 17.76 1.32 -0.01
C ALA A 142 16.43 1.16 -0.73
N THR A 143 15.72 2.26 -0.87
CA THR A 143 14.51 2.28 -1.67
C THR A 143 14.77 3.18 -2.87
N VAL A 144 14.58 2.62 -4.05
CA VAL A 144 14.81 3.35 -5.30
C VAL A 144 13.45 3.69 -5.87
N ARG A 145 13.21 4.96 -6.17
CA ARG A 145 11.93 5.39 -6.72
C ARG A 145 12.13 5.79 -8.17
N ILE A 146 11.33 5.20 -9.04
CA ILE A 146 11.45 5.41 -10.47
C ILE A 146 10.04 5.65 -11.02
N LEU A 147 9.87 6.76 -11.74
CA LEU A 147 8.59 7.04 -12.36
C LEU A 147 8.27 5.99 -13.41
N GLU A 148 7.01 5.87 -13.75
CA GLU A 148 6.60 4.84 -14.68
C GLU A 148 7.22 5.02 -16.05
N ASP A 149 7.72 6.22 -16.38
CA ASP A 149 8.38 6.44 -17.65
C ASP A 149 9.88 6.17 -17.57
N GLY A 150 10.38 5.73 -16.45
CA GLY A 150 11.77 5.39 -16.27
C GLY A 150 12.62 6.48 -15.64
N THR A 151 12.03 7.59 -15.26
CA THR A 151 12.81 8.69 -14.66
C THR A 151 13.14 8.32 -13.22
N LEU A 152 14.41 8.37 -12.89
CA LEU A 152 14.85 8.08 -11.53
C LEU A 152 14.59 9.30 -10.66
N LEU A 153 13.96 9.12 -9.52
CA LEU A 153 13.65 10.21 -8.60
C LEU A 153 14.72 10.43 -7.55
#